data_f85684e67f6cc443032aa0c7ad9e707e
#
_entry.id   f85684e67f6cc443032aa0c7ad9e707e
#
_cell.length_a   1.000
_cell.length_b   1.000
_cell.length_c   1.000
_cell.angle_alpha   90.00
_cell.angle_beta   90.00
_cell.angle_gamma   90.00
#
_symmetry.space_group_name_H-M   'P 1'
#
loop_
_entity.id
_entity.type
_entity.pdbx_description
1 polymer ?
#
loop_
_entity_poly.entity_id
_entity_poly.type
_entity_poly.pdbx_seq_one_letter_code
_entity_poly.pdbx_strand_id
1 'polypeptide(L)'
;MRQFYLSKNRHGYYRVHFIDPVTGLQGSGKSTHTKDKVEATLIAGRWLKEGVPSAYSGSRAFVEQQENKSGPLNLNDVVSRLSENDAKIIVSMISEKFGIVVNPVPVAAVSVPAGAGVSVKAEKETEKAKTDGIKLGEYLVNFWDYKNSEFIKRYMAKGKKMSKKHTDNMKSLAKNYWLPYFGEDKLVQDLNEEELEDFFFYLFSERGLKGGTVNKAINCGSRAMRYLFEKHKIPVNPMAGVERYGTDELKRGIPTESEVRELLNLEWENPVGKLAFMLSAYSGLRAGEISGLRVCDIDLQGELLHIRHSWSDVDGLKSTKNTDERDVPIDRDIALQLLNRARLNPFYSDSSYVFFSNTKPEQPCYPTYYQDSFYDAMAEIGISEEQRKERNIVFHSLRHFCATLLSQRADMKTVQAILGHRSEKMSMHYADHDSQEKLNNMRNIMQFAWKECITA
;
A
#
# COMPACT_ATOMS: atom_id res chain seq x y z
N MET A 1 -5.50 -5.35 -44.20
CA MET A 1 -6.44 -5.07 -43.10
C MET A 1 -5.68 -4.98 -41.81
N ARG A 2 -5.93 -4.00 -40.94
CA ARG A 2 -5.24 -3.93 -39.62
C ARG A 2 -5.76 -5.08 -38.77
N GLN A 3 -4.87 -5.94 -38.27
CA GLN A 3 -5.23 -7.10 -37.46
C GLN A 3 -5.35 -6.75 -35.98
N PHE A 4 -4.77 -5.63 -35.55
CA PHE A 4 -4.89 -5.07 -34.19
C PHE A 4 -4.62 -3.57 -34.18
N TYR A 5 -5.01 -2.90 -33.09
CA TYR A 5 -4.56 -1.54 -32.76
C TYR A 5 -4.20 -1.43 -31.28
N LEU A 6 -3.44 -0.38 -30.96
CA LEU A 6 -2.98 -0.08 -29.60
C LEU A 6 -3.75 1.11 -29.05
N SER A 7 -4.25 1.01 -27.81
CA SER A 7 -4.77 2.12 -27.03
C SER A 7 -3.97 2.31 -25.75
N LYS A 8 -3.98 3.50 -25.15
CA LYS A 8 -3.40 3.72 -23.81
C LYS A 8 -4.49 3.69 -22.75
N ASN A 9 -4.23 3.05 -21.63
CA ASN A 9 -5.08 3.17 -20.46
C ASN A 9 -4.78 4.48 -19.68
N ARG A 10 -5.61 4.80 -18.68
CA ARG A 10 -5.46 6.00 -17.83
C ARG A 10 -4.10 6.11 -17.11
N HIS A 11 -3.32 5.03 -17.02
CA HIS A 11 -1.99 4.97 -16.40
C HIS A 11 -0.85 5.01 -17.43
N GLY A 12 -1.18 5.19 -18.72
CA GLY A 12 -0.21 5.30 -19.80
C GLY A 12 0.29 3.97 -20.36
N TYR A 13 -0.19 2.82 -19.88
CA TYR A 13 0.15 1.51 -20.43
C TYR A 13 -0.62 1.21 -21.70
N TYR A 14 0.04 0.59 -22.69
CA TYR A 14 -0.60 0.18 -23.91
C TYR A 14 -1.46 -1.08 -23.73
N ARG A 15 -2.58 -1.11 -24.46
CA ARG A 15 -3.47 -2.26 -24.59
C ARG A 15 -3.59 -2.62 -26.06
N VAL A 16 -3.58 -3.92 -26.35
CA VAL A 16 -3.79 -4.47 -27.70
C VAL A 16 -5.25 -4.84 -27.85
N HIS A 17 -5.86 -4.39 -28.94
CA HIS A 17 -7.20 -4.78 -29.35
C HIS A 17 -7.08 -5.53 -30.65
N PHE A 18 -7.36 -6.84 -30.65
CA PHE A 18 -7.38 -7.65 -31.86
C PHE A 18 -8.69 -7.43 -32.60
N ILE A 19 -8.62 -7.48 -33.95
CA ILE A 19 -9.76 -7.36 -34.82
C ILE A 19 -9.95 -8.75 -35.47
N ASP A 20 -11.12 -9.33 -35.29
CA ASP A 20 -11.48 -10.58 -35.93
C ASP A 20 -11.49 -10.39 -37.43
N PRO A 21 -10.71 -11.17 -38.21
CA PRO A 21 -10.57 -10.97 -39.65
C PRO A 21 -11.84 -11.34 -40.45
N VAL A 22 -12.73 -12.13 -39.84
CA VAL A 22 -13.97 -12.60 -40.50
C VAL A 22 -15.14 -11.66 -40.23
N THR A 23 -15.30 -11.30 -38.93
CA THR A 23 -16.45 -10.49 -38.50
C THR A 23 -16.16 -8.98 -38.45
N GLY A 24 -14.88 -8.58 -38.46
CA GLY A 24 -14.46 -7.21 -38.28
C GLY A 24 -14.69 -6.68 -36.85
N LEU A 25 -15.18 -7.52 -35.93
CA LEU A 25 -15.48 -7.12 -34.55
C LEU A 25 -14.20 -7.03 -33.76
N GLN A 26 -14.20 -6.04 -32.84
CA GLN A 26 -13.09 -5.77 -31.98
C GLN A 26 -13.19 -6.57 -30.67
N GLY A 27 -12.11 -7.28 -30.30
CA GLY A 27 -11.98 -7.95 -29.02
C GLY A 27 -11.69 -6.99 -27.85
N SER A 28 -11.88 -7.48 -26.65
CA SER A 28 -11.53 -6.73 -25.42
C SER A 28 -10.03 -6.43 -25.38
N GLY A 29 -9.66 -5.19 -24.96
CA GLY A 29 -8.25 -4.77 -24.91
C GLY A 29 -7.46 -5.54 -23.85
N LYS A 30 -6.35 -6.17 -24.23
CA LYS A 30 -5.42 -6.87 -23.35
C LYS A 30 -4.23 -5.97 -23.02
N SER A 31 -3.83 -5.90 -21.73
CA SER A 31 -2.72 -5.05 -21.30
C SER A 31 -1.39 -5.64 -21.73
N THR A 32 -0.52 -4.84 -22.32
CA THR A 32 0.86 -5.25 -22.65
C THR A 32 1.83 -5.02 -21.49
N HIS A 33 1.37 -4.42 -20.39
CA HIS A 33 2.20 -4.04 -19.25
C HIS A 33 3.41 -3.15 -19.58
N THR A 34 3.43 -2.54 -20.77
CA THR A 34 4.47 -1.59 -21.16
C THR A 34 3.88 -0.22 -21.50
N LYS A 35 4.70 0.84 -21.32
CA LYS A 35 4.41 2.22 -21.72
C LYS A 35 5.11 2.57 -23.03
N ASP A 36 5.98 1.70 -23.52
CA ASP A 36 6.67 1.85 -24.80
C ASP A 36 5.80 1.31 -25.93
N LYS A 37 5.62 2.12 -26.97
CA LYS A 37 4.77 1.79 -28.11
C LYS A 37 5.39 0.70 -29.00
N VAL A 38 6.71 0.69 -29.12
CA VAL A 38 7.43 -0.28 -29.95
C VAL A 38 7.34 -1.65 -29.30
N GLU A 39 7.63 -1.71 -27.99
CA GLU A 39 7.52 -2.93 -27.19
C GLU A 39 6.09 -3.48 -27.21
N ALA A 40 5.08 -2.62 -27.04
CA ALA A 40 3.67 -3.01 -27.14
C ALA A 40 3.31 -3.58 -28.52
N THR A 41 3.90 -3.05 -29.59
CA THR A 41 3.69 -3.55 -30.95
C THR A 41 4.33 -4.92 -31.16
N LEU A 42 5.52 -5.15 -30.60
CA LEU A 42 6.20 -6.44 -30.64
C LEU A 42 5.41 -7.51 -29.86
N ILE A 43 4.90 -7.16 -28.68
CA ILE A 43 4.03 -8.03 -27.90
C ILE A 43 2.76 -8.37 -28.66
N ALA A 44 2.11 -7.38 -29.29
CA ALA A 44 0.93 -7.58 -30.11
C ALA A 44 1.20 -8.52 -31.29
N GLY A 45 2.32 -8.35 -31.97
CA GLY A 45 2.74 -9.21 -33.08
C GLY A 45 3.02 -10.66 -32.65
N ARG A 46 3.61 -10.83 -31.46
CA ARG A 46 3.82 -12.15 -30.86
C ARG A 46 2.49 -12.82 -30.51
N TRP A 47 1.60 -12.12 -29.81
CA TRP A 47 0.26 -12.65 -29.49
C TRP A 47 -0.60 -12.97 -30.70
N LEU A 48 -0.36 -12.31 -31.84
CA LEU A 48 -1.06 -12.61 -33.08
C LEU A 48 -0.60 -13.95 -33.68
N LYS A 49 0.67 -14.33 -33.49
CA LYS A 49 1.25 -15.57 -33.98
C LYS A 49 1.08 -16.75 -33.02
N GLU A 50 1.24 -16.52 -31.72
CA GLU A 50 1.36 -17.54 -30.68
C GLU A 50 0.09 -17.66 -29.82
N GLY A 51 -0.86 -16.74 -29.97
CA GLY A 51 -2.01 -16.57 -29.10
C GLY A 51 -1.71 -15.70 -27.91
N VAL A 52 -2.75 -15.18 -27.28
CA VAL A 52 -2.64 -14.42 -26.03
C VAL A 52 -2.43 -15.40 -24.88
N PRO A 53 -1.40 -15.25 -24.03
CA PRO A 53 -1.18 -16.15 -22.89
C PRO A 53 -2.44 -16.30 -22.02
N SER A 54 -2.69 -17.48 -21.47
CA SER A 54 -3.91 -17.82 -20.71
C SER A 54 -4.18 -16.88 -19.54
N ALA A 55 -3.16 -16.38 -18.90
CA ALA A 55 -3.24 -15.35 -17.85
C ALA A 55 -3.89 -14.03 -18.31
N TYR A 56 -4.00 -13.82 -19.64
CA TYR A 56 -4.59 -12.63 -20.24
C TYR A 56 -5.92 -12.89 -20.95
N SER A 57 -6.32 -14.16 -21.10
CA SER A 57 -7.56 -14.54 -21.78
C SER A 57 -8.69 -14.78 -20.78
N GLY A 58 -9.55 -13.81 -20.59
CA GLY A 58 -10.79 -13.96 -19.81
C GLY A 58 -11.90 -14.74 -20.55
N SER A 59 -11.60 -15.66 -21.47
CA SER A 59 -12.61 -16.52 -22.12
C SER A 59 -12.04 -17.86 -22.54
N ARG A 60 -12.73 -18.91 -22.14
CA ARG A 60 -12.44 -20.35 -22.27
C ARG A 60 -12.34 -20.92 -23.70
N ALA A 61 -12.34 -20.12 -24.74
CA ALA A 61 -12.56 -20.59 -26.12
C ALA A 61 -11.29 -20.71 -26.98
N PHE A 62 -10.07 -20.60 -26.44
CA PHE A 62 -8.83 -20.67 -27.24
C PHE A 62 -7.78 -21.66 -26.70
N VAL A 63 -8.17 -22.65 -25.91
CA VAL A 63 -7.24 -23.57 -25.19
C VAL A 63 -7.05 -24.92 -25.87
N GLU A 64 -7.67 -25.20 -27.03
CA GLU A 64 -7.46 -26.47 -27.75
C GLU A 64 -6.73 -26.25 -29.04
N GLN A 65 -5.43 -25.99 -29.04
CA GLN A 65 -4.42 -26.39 -30.02
C GLN A 65 -3.08 -25.72 -29.72
N GLN A 66 -2.25 -26.39 -29.03
CA GLN A 66 -0.80 -26.54 -29.18
C GLN A 66 -0.11 -26.90 -27.86
N GLU A 67 -0.22 -28.13 -27.47
CA GLU A 67 0.85 -28.82 -26.75
C GLU A 67 1.90 -29.24 -27.79
N ASN A 68 3.07 -28.65 -27.67
CA ASN A 68 4.42 -29.14 -27.94
C ASN A 68 5.35 -28.10 -28.57
N LYS A 69 6.45 -27.89 -27.86
CA LYS A 69 7.75 -27.28 -28.21
C LYS A 69 7.96 -25.85 -27.73
N SER A 70 8.62 -25.72 -26.58
CA SER A 70 9.54 -24.61 -26.33
C SER A 70 10.63 -25.02 -25.34
N GLY A 71 11.81 -25.31 -25.88
CA GLY A 71 13.08 -25.24 -25.16
C GLY A 71 13.56 -23.78 -25.11
N PRO A 72 14.58 -23.45 -24.29
CA PRO A 72 15.07 -22.09 -24.13
C PRO A 72 15.56 -21.51 -25.48
N LEU A 73 15.15 -20.29 -25.78
CA LEU A 73 15.54 -19.54 -26.98
C LEU A 73 17.08 -19.38 -27.01
N ASN A 74 17.72 -20.09 -27.93
CA ASN A 74 19.14 -19.92 -28.20
C ASN A 74 19.31 -18.68 -29.10
N LEU A 75 20.07 -17.68 -28.65
CA LEU A 75 20.33 -16.44 -29.38
C LEU A 75 20.87 -16.70 -30.79
N ASN A 76 21.70 -17.72 -30.94
CA ASN A 76 22.28 -18.13 -32.22
C ASN A 76 21.22 -18.63 -33.22
N ASP A 77 20.14 -19.25 -32.74
CA ASP A 77 19.01 -19.71 -33.58
C ASP A 77 18.17 -18.51 -34.08
N VAL A 78 18.11 -17.43 -33.32
CA VAL A 78 17.40 -16.21 -33.73
C VAL A 78 18.23 -15.45 -34.76
N VAL A 79 19.54 -15.33 -34.55
CA VAL A 79 20.44 -14.64 -35.48
C VAL A 79 20.55 -15.38 -36.81
N SER A 80 20.57 -16.73 -36.83
CA SER A 80 20.62 -17.52 -38.06
C SER A 80 19.39 -17.47 -38.95
N ARG A 81 18.25 -16.97 -38.43
CA ARG A 81 16.96 -16.84 -39.13
C ARG A 81 16.64 -15.42 -39.61
N LEU A 82 17.50 -14.44 -39.28
CA LEU A 82 17.35 -13.06 -39.71
C LEU A 82 17.81 -12.94 -41.19
N SER A 83 17.00 -12.27 -41.99
CA SER A 83 17.47 -11.86 -43.32
C SER A 83 18.55 -10.78 -43.16
N GLU A 84 19.44 -10.68 -44.17
CA GLU A 84 20.51 -9.67 -44.16
C GLU A 84 19.97 -8.23 -44.03
N ASN A 85 18.76 -8.01 -44.51
CA ASN A 85 18.08 -6.72 -44.40
C ASN A 85 17.56 -6.46 -42.97
N ASP A 86 17.03 -7.48 -42.30
CA ASP A 86 16.58 -7.35 -40.90
C ASP A 86 17.75 -7.17 -39.95
N ALA A 87 18.86 -7.85 -40.19
CA ALA A 87 20.10 -7.68 -39.43
C ALA A 87 20.67 -6.26 -39.55
N LYS A 88 20.68 -5.66 -40.74
CA LYS A 88 21.08 -4.28 -40.99
C LYS A 88 20.19 -3.28 -40.27
N ILE A 89 18.88 -3.50 -40.23
CA ILE A 89 17.91 -2.65 -39.51
C ILE A 89 18.17 -2.72 -38.02
N ILE A 90 18.38 -3.91 -37.45
CA ILE A 90 18.65 -4.11 -36.02
C ILE A 90 19.97 -3.43 -35.62
N VAL A 91 21.03 -3.59 -36.42
CA VAL A 91 22.32 -2.94 -36.17
C VAL A 91 22.20 -1.42 -36.24
N SER A 92 21.48 -0.87 -37.19
CA SER A 92 21.20 0.57 -37.29
C SER A 92 20.47 1.10 -36.05
N MET A 93 19.43 0.38 -35.59
CA MET A 93 18.65 0.76 -34.40
C MET A 93 19.48 0.70 -33.09
N ILE A 94 20.38 -0.28 -32.96
CA ILE A 94 21.28 -0.41 -31.83
C ILE A 94 22.31 0.72 -31.83
N SER A 95 22.88 1.03 -33.01
CA SER A 95 23.84 2.13 -33.18
C SER A 95 23.23 3.49 -32.80
N GLU A 96 22.01 3.74 -33.24
CA GLU A 96 21.30 4.98 -32.95
C GLU A 96 20.93 5.11 -31.46
N LYS A 97 20.51 4.01 -30.82
CA LYS A 97 20.05 4.01 -29.43
C LYS A 97 21.18 4.07 -28.41
N PHE A 98 22.33 3.50 -28.71
CA PHE A 98 23.45 3.36 -27.77
C PHE A 98 24.71 4.14 -28.18
N GLY A 99 24.69 4.87 -29.29
CA GLY A 99 25.83 5.65 -29.79
C GLY A 99 27.05 4.79 -30.17
N ILE A 100 26.81 3.50 -30.54
CA ILE A 100 27.89 2.57 -30.90
C ILE A 100 28.10 2.62 -32.41
N VAL A 101 29.31 3.04 -32.83
CA VAL A 101 29.68 2.99 -34.23
C VAL A 101 30.20 1.58 -34.56
N VAL A 102 29.37 0.80 -35.28
CA VAL A 102 29.75 -0.53 -35.76
C VAL A 102 30.42 -0.39 -37.12
N ASN A 103 31.78 -0.46 -37.18
CA ASN A 103 32.49 -0.53 -38.43
C ASN A 103 32.44 -1.96 -38.99
N PRO A 104 32.00 -2.18 -40.23
CA PRO A 104 32.03 -3.51 -40.83
C PRO A 104 33.47 -3.96 -41.06
N VAL A 105 33.89 -5.00 -40.36
CA VAL A 105 35.16 -5.68 -40.66
C VAL A 105 34.96 -6.58 -41.89
N PRO A 106 35.78 -6.49 -42.95
CA PRO A 106 35.66 -7.39 -44.10
C PRO A 106 35.99 -8.83 -43.69
N VAL A 107 35.09 -9.74 -43.92
CA VAL A 107 35.29 -11.18 -43.70
C VAL A 107 36.29 -11.66 -44.75
N ALA A 108 37.57 -11.75 -44.41
CA ALA A 108 38.54 -12.51 -45.17
C ALA A 108 38.39 -14.00 -44.81
N ALA A 109 38.21 -14.81 -45.80
CA ALA A 109 38.09 -16.26 -45.67
C ALA A 109 39.30 -16.87 -44.95
N VAL A 110 39.12 -17.42 -43.80
CA VAL A 110 40.12 -18.23 -43.08
C VAL A 110 39.87 -19.69 -43.40
N SER A 111 40.70 -20.24 -44.29
CA SER A 111 40.82 -21.68 -44.52
C SER A 111 41.55 -22.29 -43.31
N VAL A 112 40.95 -23.31 -42.73
CA VAL A 112 41.50 -24.12 -41.63
C VAL A 112 42.31 -25.27 -42.23
N PRO A 113 43.63 -25.40 -41.87
CA PRO A 113 44.34 -26.66 -42.15
C PRO A 113 44.10 -27.65 -41.04
N ALA A 114 43.80 -28.88 -41.44
CA ALA A 114 43.70 -30.03 -40.58
C ALA A 114 45.11 -30.50 -40.07
N GLY A 115 45.20 -30.75 -38.79
CA GLY A 115 46.19 -31.69 -38.22
C GLY A 115 47.36 -31.07 -37.51
N ALA A 116 47.29 -31.06 -36.17
CA ALA A 116 48.39 -31.40 -35.26
C ALA A 116 47.84 -31.49 -33.82
N GLY A 117 47.84 -32.68 -33.27
CA GLY A 117 47.53 -32.89 -31.85
C GLY A 117 48.62 -32.32 -30.95
N VAL A 118 48.22 -31.44 -30.07
CA VAL A 118 49.01 -31.09 -28.89
C VAL A 118 48.13 -31.25 -27.66
N SER A 119 48.41 -32.30 -26.90
CA SER A 119 47.93 -32.51 -25.57
C SER A 119 48.51 -31.44 -24.67
N VAL A 120 47.70 -30.51 -24.23
CA VAL A 120 48.01 -29.65 -23.09
C VAL A 120 46.98 -29.93 -22.00
N LYS A 121 47.42 -30.66 -20.98
CA LYS A 121 46.78 -30.71 -19.68
C LYS A 121 46.77 -29.28 -19.14
N ALA A 122 45.61 -28.62 -19.20
CA ALA A 122 45.32 -27.46 -18.40
C ALA A 122 44.33 -27.93 -17.33
N GLU A 123 44.87 -28.31 -16.20
CA GLU A 123 44.14 -28.31 -14.93
C GLU A 123 43.75 -26.85 -14.67
N LYS A 124 42.57 -26.46 -15.12
CA LYS A 124 41.86 -25.30 -14.58
C LYS A 124 41.03 -25.82 -13.42
N GLU A 125 41.62 -25.77 -12.23
CA GLU A 125 40.83 -25.55 -11.03
C GLU A 125 39.98 -24.33 -11.22
N THR A 126 38.74 -24.54 -11.69
CA THR A 126 37.68 -23.56 -11.47
C THR A 126 37.37 -23.64 -10.00
N GLU A 127 38.06 -22.85 -9.19
CA GLU A 127 37.48 -22.37 -7.94
C GLU A 127 36.09 -21.81 -8.30
N LYS A 128 35.07 -22.64 -8.11
CA LYS A 128 33.71 -22.14 -7.88
C LYS A 128 33.81 -21.30 -6.61
N ALA A 129 33.98 -19.99 -6.79
CA ALA A 129 33.63 -19.07 -5.75
C ALA A 129 32.23 -19.49 -5.32
N LYS A 130 32.11 -20.05 -4.13
CA LYS A 130 30.86 -20.24 -3.44
C LYS A 130 30.30 -18.81 -3.27
N THR A 131 29.49 -18.37 -4.21
CA THR A 131 28.59 -17.27 -3.98
C THR A 131 27.64 -17.79 -2.92
N ASP A 132 27.91 -17.44 -1.67
CA ASP A 132 26.97 -17.66 -0.58
C ASP A 132 25.64 -17.08 -1.02
N GLY A 133 24.66 -17.95 -1.33
CA GLY A 133 23.36 -17.55 -1.80
C GLY A 133 22.64 -16.69 -0.73
N ILE A 134 21.77 -15.81 -1.13
CA ILE A 134 21.03 -14.95 -0.21
C ILE A 134 19.92 -15.79 0.45
N LYS A 135 20.04 -16.08 1.75
CA LYS A 135 19.01 -16.79 2.52
C LYS A 135 17.74 -15.96 2.62
N LEU A 136 16.62 -16.47 2.10
CA LEU A 136 15.33 -15.76 1.95
C LEU A 136 14.81 -15.20 3.28
N GLY A 137 14.70 -16.06 4.30
CA GLY A 137 14.14 -15.70 5.60
C GLY A 137 14.96 -14.63 6.30
N GLU A 138 16.27 -14.82 6.36
CA GLU A 138 17.21 -13.85 6.96
C GLU A 138 17.19 -12.52 6.20
N TYR A 139 17.20 -12.57 4.88
CA TYR A 139 17.16 -11.39 4.04
C TYR A 139 15.88 -10.57 4.29
N LEU A 140 14.70 -11.20 4.29
CA LEU A 140 13.42 -10.50 4.53
C LEU A 140 13.38 -9.85 5.91
N VAL A 141 13.84 -10.56 6.96
CA VAL A 141 13.89 -10.02 8.33
C VAL A 141 14.83 -8.82 8.42
N ASN A 142 16.01 -8.89 7.79
CA ASN A 142 17.00 -7.82 7.77
C ASN A 142 16.56 -6.65 6.87
N PHE A 143 15.90 -6.93 5.74
CA PHE A 143 15.36 -5.92 4.85
C PHE A 143 14.32 -5.02 5.54
N TRP A 144 13.52 -5.58 6.44
CA TRP A 144 12.51 -4.86 7.20
C TRP A 144 12.96 -4.43 8.60
N ASP A 145 14.25 -4.53 8.92
CA ASP A 145 14.78 -4.01 10.18
C ASP A 145 14.88 -2.48 10.13
N TYR A 146 14.05 -1.80 10.94
CA TYR A 146 13.94 -0.34 10.90
C TYR A 146 15.28 0.39 11.11
N LYS A 147 16.13 -0.14 12.00
CA LYS A 147 17.40 0.49 12.37
C LYS A 147 18.54 0.15 11.41
N ASN A 148 18.59 -1.12 10.98
CA ASN A 148 19.77 -1.67 10.32
C ASN A 148 19.63 -1.78 8.81
N SER A 149 18.40 -1.82 8.27
CA SER A 149 18.14 -2.01 6.84
C SER A 149 18.74 -0.89 5.99
N GLU A 150 19.63 -1.27 5.08
CA GLU A 150 20.20 -0.40 4.05
C GLU A 150 19.13 0.21 3.14
N PHE A 151 18.10 -0.59 2.78
CA PHE A 151 16.96 -0.11 2.01
C PHE A 151 16.23 1.02 2.73
N ILE A 152 15.91 0.84 4.00
CA ILE A 152 15.16 1.84 4.79
C ILE A 152 15.98 3.13 4.93
N LYS A 153 17.27 3.01 5.25
CA LYS A 153 18.18 4.16 5.35
C LYS A 153 18.21 4.97 4.05
N ARG A 154 18.41 4.29 2.90
CA ARG A 154 18.40 4.94 1.58
C ARG A 154 17.04 5.51 1.20
N TYR A 155 15.95 4.85 1.59
CA TYR A 155 14.59 5.31 1.35
C TYR A 155 14.30 6.61 2.10
N MET A 156 14.71 6.67 3.37
CA MET A 156 14.54 7.86 4.23
C MET A 156 15.47 9.00 3.80
N ALA A 157 16.70 8.71 3.38
CA ALA A 157 17.64 9.71 2.86
C ALA A 157 17.12 10.44 1.62
N LYS A 158 16.18 9.82 0.86
CA LYS A 158 15.48 10.46 -0.26
C LYS A 158 14.29 11.32 0.17
N GLY A 159 14.18 11.68 1.44
CA GLY A 159 13.06 12.45 2.00
C GLY A 159 11.74 11.67 2.12
N LYS A 160 11.75 10.36 1.84
CA LYS A 160 10.55 9.52 1.98
C LYS A 160 10.39 9.05 3.42
N LYS A 161 9.15 9.00 3.90
CA LYS A 161 8.85 8.59 5.28
C LYS A 161 8.49 7.10 5.34
N MET A 162 9.04 6.40 6.32
CA MET A 162 8.67 5.03 6.67
C MET A 162 8.52 4.93 8.19
N SER A 163 7.37 4.44 8.67
CA SER A 163 7.15 4.31 10.11
C SER A 163 7.75 3.01 10.63
N LYS A 164 8.22 3.04 11.87
CA LYS A 164 8.72 1.86 12.56
C LYS A 164 7.63 0.79 12.65
N LYS A 165 6.39 1.18 12.97
CA LYS A 165 5.24 0.25 13.02
C LYS A 165 5.02 -0.49 11.71
N HIS A 166 5.17 0.19 10.56
CA HIS A 166 5.05 -0.46 9.25
C HIS A 166 6.14 -1.51 9.04
N THR A 167 7.38 -1.17 9.34
CA THR A 167 8.52 -2.10 9.18
C THR A 167 8.44 -3.27 10.15
N ASP A 168 8.04 -3.03 11.40
CA ASP A 168 7.83 -4.09 12.39
C ASP A 168 6.71 -5.05 11.96
N ASN A 169 5.63 -4.55 11.37
CA ASN A 169 4.57 -5.38 10.79
C ASN A 169 5.09 -6.23 9.62
N MET A 170 5.87 -5.65 8.71
CA MET A 170 6.47 -6.40 7.59
C MET A 170 7.46 -7.46 8.11
N LYS A 171 8.28 -7.11 9.09
CA LYS A 171 9.21 -8.04 9.76
C LYS A 171 8.46 -9.19 10.46
N SER A 172 7.32 -8.91 11.09
CA SER A 172 6.44 -9.93 11.67
C SER A 172 5.88 -10.86 10.59
N LEU A 173 5.45 -10.34 9.44
CA LEU A 173 4.99 -11.17 8.33
C LEU A 173 6.08 -12.10 7.80
N ALA A 174 7.32 -11.58 7.68
CA ALA A 174 8.47 -12.39 7.29
C ALA A 174 8.72 -13.53 8.29
N LYS A 175 8.71 -13.25 9.60
CA LYS A 175 8.96 -14.21 10.66
C LYS A 175 7.84 -15.25 10.84
N ASN A 176 6.57 -14.81 10.73
CA ASN A 176 5.43 -15.65 11.08
C ASN A 176 4.89 -16.47 9.90
N TYR A 177 5.19 -16.06 8.65
CA TYR A 177 4.66 -16.72 7.46
C TYR A 177 5.75 -17.18 6.50
N TRP A 178 6.66 -16.29 6.07
CA TRP A 178 7.68 -16.64 5.09
C TRP A 178 8.70 -17.64 5.63
N LEU A 179 9.31 -17.34 6.77
CA LEU A 179 10.33 -18.19 7.35
C LEU A 179 9.82 -19.58 7.72
N PRO A 180 8.64 -19.76 8.36
CA PRO A 180 8.12 -21.10 8.66
C PRO A 180 7.76 -21.94 7.43
N TYR A 181 7.37 -21.32 6.33
CA TYR A 181 7.00 -22.03 5.10
C TYR A 181 8.24 -22.46 4.28
N PHE A 182 9.15 -21.53 4.02
CA PHE A 182 10.31 -21.77 3.18
C PHE A 182 11.51 -22.36 3.92
N GLY A 183 11.52 -22.28 5.25
CA GLY A 183 12.66 -22.72 6.08
C GLY A 183 13.82 -21.73 6.09
N GLU A 184 14.86 -22.07 6.88
CA GLU A 184 16.02 -21.19 7.09
C GLU A 184 17.01 -21.20 5.93
N ASP A 185 17.06 -22.31 5.17
CA ASP A 185 18.08 -22.53 4.13
C ASP A 185 17.63 -22.19 2.71
N LYS A 186 16.36 -21.84 2.51
CA LYS A 186 15.85 -21.44 1.19
C LYS A 186 16.59 -20.20 0.69
N LEU A 187 17.15 -20.32 -0.51
CA LEU A 187 17.84 -19.20 -1.16
C LEU A 187 16.87 -18.37 -2.01
N VAL A 188 17.10 -17.05 -2.07
CA VAL A 188 16.34 -16.15 -2.95
C VAL A 188 16.51 -16.53 -4.41
N GLN A 189 17.69 -16.99 -4.80
CA GLN A 189 18.02 -17.39 -6.17
C GLN A 189 17.23 -18.62 -6.65
N ASP A 190 16.80 -19.48 -5.70
CA ASP A 190 16.04 -20.69 -5.96
C ASP A 190 14.52 -20.47 -5.85
N LEU A 191 14.10 -19.22 -5.66
CA LEU A 191 12.70 -18.87 -5.55
C LEU A 191 12.10 -18.59 -6.92
N ASN A 192 11.01 -19.27 -7.25
CA ASN A 192 10.28 -19.08 -8.49
C ASN A 192 8.84 -18.61 -8.24
N GLU A 193 8.13 -18.27 -9.30
CA GLU A 193 6.76 -17.73 -9.24
C GLU A 193 5.77 -18.79 -8.75
N GLU A 194 5.89 -20.04 -9.19
CA GLU A 194 5.02 -21.18 -8.81
C GLU A 194 5.08 -21.45 -7.31
N GLU A 195 6.29 -21.53 -6.72
CA GLU A 195 6.47 -21.69 -5.27
C GLU A 195 5.85 -20.53 -4.47
N LEU A 196 5.87 -19.32 -5.03
CA LEU A 196 5.25 -18.15 -4.39
C LEU A 196 3.73 -18.20 -4.47
N GLU A 197 3.17 -18.63 -5.60
CA GLU A 197 1.73 -18.84 -5.75
C GLU A 197 1.24 -19.91 -4.77
N ASP A 198 1.95 -21.04 -4.66
CA ASP A 198 1.68 -22.12 -3.70
C ASP A 198 1.74 -21.61 -2.26
N PHE A 199 2.75 -20.80 -1.94
CA PHE A 199 2.86 -20.20 -0.60
C PHE A 199 1.70 -19.29 -0.27
N PHE A 200 1.29 -18.41 -1.16
CA PHE A 200 0.17 -17.51 -0.90
C PHE A 200 -1.16 -18.25 -0.90
N PHE A 201 -1.30 -19.29 -1.72
CA PHE A 201 -2.45 -20.18 -1.67
C PHE A 201 -2.53 -20.94 -0.35
N TYR A 202 -1.42 -21.47 0.15
CA TYR A 202 -1.33 -22.08 1.48
C TYR A 202 -1.77 -21.11 2.58
N LEU A 203 -1.32 -19.86 2.54
CA LEU A 203 -1.74 -18.85 3.53
C LEU A 203 -3.24 -18.60 3.49
N PHE A 204 -3.84 -18.60 2.32
CA PHE A 204 -5.27 -18.36 2.13
C PHE A 204 -6.11 -19.59 2.50
N SER A 205 -5.78 -20.75 1.94
CA SER A 205 -6.59 -21.97 2.05
C SER A 205 -6.39 -22.74 3.35
N GLU A 206 -5.13 -23.02 3.70
CA GLU A 206 -4.80 -23.88 4.85
C GLU A 206 -4.66 -23.10 6.16
N ARG A 207 -4.05 -21.91 6.09
CA ARG A 207 -3.94 -21.03 7.27
C ARG A 207 -5.20 -20.18 7.49
N GLY A 208 -6.18 -20.21 6.57
CA GLY A 208 -7.44 -19.50 6.67
C GLY A 208 -7.31 -17.98 6.76
N LEU A 209 -6.25 -17.40 6.21
CA LEU A 209 -6.03 -15.97 6.30
C LEU A 209 -6.92 -15.21 5.30
N LYS A 210 -7.46 -14.07 5.72
CA LYS A 210 -8.21 -13.20 4.83
C LYS A 210 -7.32 -12.66 3.71
N GLY A 211 -7.85 -12.51 2.49
CA GLY A 211 -7.13 -12.03 1.32
C GLY A 211 -6.33 -10.72 1.57
N GLY A 212 -6.88 -9.80 2.38
CA GLY A 212 -6.15 -8.60 2.78
C GLY A 212 -4.88 -8.87 3.61
N THR A 213 -4.84 -9.95 4.40
CA THR A 213 -3.64 -10.35 5.15
C THR A 213 -2.62 -11.03 4.24
N VAL A 214 -3.10 -11.91 3.33
CA VAL A 214 -2.25 -12.50 2.29
C VAL A 214 -1.62 -11.41 1.42
N ASN A 215 -2.38 -10.40 1.02
CA ASN A 215 -1.86 -9.25 0.26
C ASN A 215 -0.79 -8.45 1.02
N LYS A 216 -0.83 -8.41 2.35
CA LYS A 216 0.27 -7.83 3.15
C LYS A 216 1.53 -8.70 3.10
N ALA A 217 1.39 -10.03 3.12
CA ALA A 217 2.51 -10.95 2.94
C ALA A 217 3.12 -10.82 1.53
N ILE A 218 2.29 -10.69 0.48
CA ILE A 218 2.74 -10.37 -0.89
C ILE A 218 3.54 -9.06 -0.90
N ASN A 219 3.03 -7.99 -0.27
CA ASN A 219 3.73 -6.70 -0.21
C ASN A 219 5.09 -6.79 0.52
N CYS A 220 5.18 -7.65 1.54
CA CYS A 220 6.41 -7.89 2.27
C CYS A 220 7.51 -8.42 1.32
N GLY A 221 7.22 -9.46 0.54
CA GLY A 221 8.15 -10.04 -0.43
C GLY A 221 8.40 -9.15 -1.64
N SER A 222 7.33 -8.61 -2.26
CA SER A 222 7.42 -7.83 -3.51
C SER A 222 8.39 -6.66 -3.41
N ARG A 223 8.40 -5.94 -2.29
CA ARG A 223 9.29 -4.79 -2.11
C ARG A 223 10.74 -5.22 -1.96
N ALA A 224 10.96 -6.30 -1.22
CA ALA A 224 12.28 -6.84 -0.95
C ALA A 224 12.91 -7.44 -2.23
N MET A 225 12.15 -8.25 -2.97
CA MET A 225 12.63 -8.85 -4.22
C MET A 225 12.86 -7.81 -5.30
N ARG A 226 11.98 -6.81 -5.43
CA ARG A 226 12.19 -5.68 -6.34
C ARG A 226 13.50 -4.95 -6.03
N TYR A 227 13.80 -4.71 -4.76
CA TYR A 227 15.06 -4.05 -4.38
C TYR A 227 16.29 -4.85 -4.78
N LEU A 228 16.29 -6.20 -4.61
CA LEU A 228 17.37 -7.06 -5.07
C LEU A 228 17.52 -7.03 -6.59
N PHE A 229 16.41 -7.07 -7.31
CA PHE A 229 16.40 -6.99 -8.77
C PHE A 229 16.94 -5.63 -9.26
N GLU A 230 16.48 -4.51 -8.69
CA GLU A 230 16.99 -3.17 -9.00
C GLU A 230 18.47 -2.98 -8.65
N LYS A 231 19.00 -3.81 -7.75
CA LYS A 231 20.43 -3.85 -7.38
C LYS A 231 21.23 -4.89 -8.14
N HIS A 232 20.66 -5.54 -9.14
CA HIS A 232 21.29 -6.61 -9.93
C HIS A 232 21.85 -7.76 -9.07
N LYS A 233 21.20 -8.04 -7.92
CA LYS A 233 21.57 -9.15 -7.03
C LYS A 233 20.86 -10.44 -7.42
N ILE A 234 19.76 -10.34 -8.13
CA ILE A 234 19.01 -11.45 -8.75
C ILE A 234 18.72 -11.10 -10.20
N PRO A 235 18.73 -12.07 -11.12
CA PRO A 235 18.53 -11.83 -12.55
C PRO A 235 17.07 -11.56 -12.92
N VAL A 236 16.14 -12.10 -12.15
CA VAL A 236 14.69 -11.98 -12.35
C VAL A 236 14.02 -11.67 -11.02
N ASN A 237 12.95 -10.88 -11.06
CA ASN A 237 12.12 -10.66 -9.88
C ASN A 237 11.03 -11.74 -9.79
N PRO A 238 11.11 -12.70 -8.87
CA PRO A 238 10.15 -13.81 -8.79
C PRO A 238 8.74 -13.36 -8.39
N MET A 239 8.59 -12.13 -7.86
CA MET A 239 7.31 -11.55 -7.47
C MET A 239 6.62 -10.76 -8.60
N ALA A 240 7.15 -10.77 -9.83
CA ALA A 240 6.66 -9.89 -10.89
C ALA A 240 5.23 -10.24 -11.36
N GLY A 241 4.91 -11.54 -11.42
CA GLY A 241 3.61 -12.06 -11.87
C GLY A 241 2.61 -12.33 -10.75
N VAL A 242 3.04 -12.29 -9.49
CA VAL A 242 2.18 -12.63 -8.35
C VAL A 242 0.94 -11.75 -8.28
N GLU A 243 -0.23 -12.36 -8.40
CA GLU A 243 -1.53 -11.68 -8.33
C GLU A 243 -1.98 -11.46 -6.88
N ARG A 244 -2.89 -10.51 -6.72
CA ARG A 244 -3.47 -10.18 -5.40
C ARG A 244 -4.76 -10.94 -5.18
N TYR A 245 -4.97 -11.34 -3.94
CA TYR A 245 -6.21 -11.95 -3.49
C TYR A 245 -7.33 -10.91 -3.38
N GLY A 246 -8.56 -11.33 -3.68
CA GLY A 246 -9.75 -10.55 -3.42
C GLY A 246 -9.85 -10.18 -1.92
N THR A 247 -10.31 -8.98 -1.65
CA THR A 247 -10.58 -8.54 -0.26
C THR A 247 -12.07 -8.34 -0.10
N ASP A 248 -12.72 -9.27 0.59
CA ASP A 248 -14.10 -9.10 1.06
C ASP A 248 -14.04 -8.18 2.30
N GLU A 249 -13.84 -6.90 2.06
CA GLU A 249 -13.89 -5.92 3.15
C GLU A 249 -15.36 -5.72 3.56
N LEU A 250 -15.72 -6.25 4.71
CA LEU A 250 -16.97 -5.87 5.37
C LEU A 250 -16.97 -4.34 5.53
N LYS A 251 -18.00 -3.70 5.01
CA LYS A 251 -18.16 -2.26 5.22
C LYS A 251 -18.10 -1.97 6.72
N ARG A 252 -17.43 -0.87 7.06
CA ARG A 252 -17.37 -0.41 8.45
C ARG A 252 -18.77 -0.01 8.89
N GLY A 253 -19.30 -0.68 9.94
CA GLY A 253 -20.52 -0.25 10.58
C GLY A 253 -20.31 1.01 11.42
N ILE A 254 -21.38 1.73 11.65
CA ILE A 254 -21.45 2.90 12.52
C ILE A 254 -22.53 2.71 13.57
N PRO A 255 -22.41 3.26 14.78
CA PRO A 255 -23.52 3.36 15.70
C PRO A 255 -24.62 4.25 15.11
N THR A 256 -25.87 4.00 15.49
CA THR A 256 -27.01 4.86 15.14
C THR A 256 -26.99 6.14 15.98
N GLU A 257 -27.76 7.16 15.57
CA GLU A 257 -27.89 8.40 16.36
C GLU A 257 -28.53 8.12 17.75
N SER A 258 -29.47 7.19 17.83
CA SER A 258 -30.05 6.78 19.13
C SER A 258 -29.02 6.13 20.04
N GLU A 259 -28.20 5.22 19.51
CA GLU A 259 -27.13 4.58 20.29
C GLU A 259 -26.09 5.61 20.76
N VAL A 260 -25.73 6.58 19.90
CA VAL A 260 -24.83 7.68 20.30
C VAL A 260 -25.45 8.53 21.42
N ARG A 261 -26.74 8.83 21.35
CA ARG A 261 -27.44 9.54 22.44
C ARG A 261 -27.49 8.74 23.73
N GLU A 262 -27.77 7.45 23.66
CA GLU A 262 -27.74 6.57 24.84
C GLU A 262 -26.36 6.55 25.47
N LEU A 263 -25.29 6.41 24.65
CA LEU A 263 -23.92 6.45 25.11
C LEU A 263 -23.51 7.81 25.73
N LEU A 264 -24.05 8.92 25.22
CA LEU A 264 -23.83 10.26 25.79
C LEU A 264 -24.49 10.41 27.15
N ASN A 265 -25.68 9.86 27.31
CA ASN A 265 -26.46 9.93 28.55
C ASN A 265 -26.03 8.91 29.60
N LEU A 266 -25.39 7.82 29.18
CA LEU A 266 -24.87 6.78 30.07
C LEU A 266 -23.76 7.36 30.97
N GLU A 267 -23.75 6.97 32.24
CA GLU A 267 -22.63 7.23 33.14
C GLU A 267 -21.57 6.14 32.95
N TRP A 268 -20.47 6.52 32.34
CA TRP A 268 -19.40 5.56 32.07
C TRP A 268 -18.51 5.38 33.30
N GLU A 269 -18.13 4.13 33.60
CA GLU A 269 -17.15 3.82 34.62
C GLU A 269 -15.82 4.57 34.37
N ASN A 270 -15.47 4.74 33.08
CA ASN A 270 -14.27 5.46 32.65
C ASN A 270 -14.63 6.82 32.02
N PRO A 271 -14.58 7.94 32.78
CA PRO A 271 -14.89 9.27 32.25
C PRO A 271 -13.90 9.75 31.18
N VAL A 272 -12.65 9.24 31.17
CA VAL A 272 -11.67 9.56 30.13
C VAL A 272 -12.06 8.88 28.82
N GLY A 273 -12.56 7.65 28.88
CA GLY A 273 -13.11 6.94 27.73
C GLY A 273 -14.32 7.67 27.15
N LYS A 274 -15.25 8.14 28.02
CA LYS A 274 -16.40 8.95 27.60
C LYS A 274 -16.00 10.23 26.90
N LEU A 275 -15.03 10.97 27.44
CA LEU A 275 -14.55 12.21 26.83
C LEU A 275 -13.88 11.95 25.47
N ALA A 276 -13.11 10.88 25.33
CA ALA A 276 -12.52 10.48 24.06
C ALA A 276 -13.58 10.06 23.02
N PHE A 277 -14.64 9.35 23.48
CA PHE A 277 -15.81 9.02 22.65
C PHE A 277 -16.51 10.28 22.14
N MET A 278 -16.87 11.21 23.05
CA MET A 278 -17.51 12.47 22.69
C MET A 278 -16.69 13.24 21.66
N LEU A 279 -15.39 13.36 21.89
CA LEU A 279 -14.49 14.07 20.99
C LEU A 279 -14.42 13.39 19.61
N SER A 280 -14.34 12.05 19.54
CA SER A 280 -14.31 11.34 18.29
C SER A 280 -15.64 11.42 17.54
N ALA A 281 -16.77 11.31 18.24
CA ALA A 281 -18.11 11.40 17.65
C ALA A 281 -18.43 12.80 17.12
N TYR A 282 -18.00 13.84 17.85
CA TYR A 282 -18.21 15.25 17.48
C TYR A 282 -17.30 15.68 16.32
N SER A 283 -16.00 15.46 16.44
CA SER A 283 -14.98 16.07 15.56
C SER A 283 -14.36 15.10 14.55
N GLY A 284 -14.68 13.81 14.66
CA GLY A 284 -14.12 12.77 13.81
C GLY A 284 -12.63 12.52 14.01
N LEU A 285 -12.04 12.92 15.14
CA LEU A 285 -10.62 12.69 15.44
C LEU A 285 -10.29 11.20 15.50
N ARG A 286 -9.12 10.83 14.96
CA ARG A 286 -8.59 9.47 15.08
C ARG A 286 -8.10 9.21 16.50
N ALA A 287 -8.16 7.98 16.97
CA ALA A 287 -7.70 7.60 18.31
C ALA A 287 -6.25 8.08 18.61
N GLY A 288 -5.35 8.01 17.63
CA GLY A 288 -3.99 8.52 17.79
C GLY A 288 -3.89 10.05 17.84
N GLU A 289 -4.80 10.77 17.18
CA GLU A 289 -4.89 12.24 17.27
C GLU A 289 -5.40 12.66 18.65
N ILE A 290 -6.38 11.93 19.19
CA ILE A 290 -6.88 12.12 20.57
C ILE A 290 -5.74 11.90 21.59
N SER A 291 -5.01 10.78 21.48
CA SER A 291 -3.86 10.52 22.36
C SER A 291 -2.76 11.58 22.22
N GLY A 292 -2.55 12.14 21.03
CA GLY A 292 -1.54 13.15 20.76
C GLY A 292 -1.93 14.58 21.12
N LEU A 293 -3.20 14.83 21.52
CA LEU A 293 -3.72 16.16 21.80
C LEU A 293 -3.08 16.77 23.06
N ARG A 294 -2.60 18.00 22.95
CA ARG A 294 -1.96 18.76 24.04
C ARG A 294 -2.79 19.96 24.45
N VAL A 295 -2.49 20.54 25.62
CA VAL A 295 -3.15 21.74 26.11
C VAL A 295 -3.03 22.90 25.12
N CYS A 296 -1.84 23.13 24.57
CA CYS A 296 -1.59 24.18 23.57
C CYS A 296 -2.33 23.99 22.23
N ASP A 297 -2.90 22.80 21.99
CA ASP A 297 -3.70 22.55 20.81
C ASP A 297 -5.18 22.97 20.97
N ILE A 298 -5.58 23.44 22.16
CA ILE A 298 -6.94 23.87 22.48
C ILE A 298 -7.01 25.40 22.52
N ASP A 299 -7.59 25.99 21.50
CA ASP A 299 -7.93 27.42 21.52
C ASP A 299 -9.37 27.61 22.03
N LEU A 300 -9.50 27.91 23.32
CA LEU A 300 -10.80 28.13 23.95
C LEU A 300 -11.48 29.42 23.48
N GLN A 301 -10.72 30.45 23.08
CA GLN A 301 -11.29 31.72 22.60
C GLN A 301 -11.77 31.61 21.18
N GLY A 302 -10.96 30.96 20.32
CA GLY A 302 -11.32 30.68 18.94
C GLY A 302 -12.29 29.51 18.78
N GLU A 303 -12.55 28.74 19.87
CA GLU A 303 -13.34 27.49 19.82
C GLU A 303 -12.80 26.53 18.75
N LEU A 304 -11.48 26.28 18.78
CA LEU A 304 -10.76 25.46 17.81
C LEU A 304 -9.88 24.42 18.50
N LEU A 305 -9.73 23.29 17.83
CA LEU A 305 -8.67 22.30 18.06
C LEU A 305 -7.67 22.34 16.94
N HIS A 306 -6.42 22.54 17.26
CA HIS A 306 -5.29 22.50 16.34
C HIS A 306 -4.77 21.08 16.22
N ILE A 307 -5.19 20.31 15.23
CA ILE A 307 -4.76 18.92 15.05
C ILE A 307 -3.41 18.89 14.36
N ARG A 308 -2.34 18.82 15.14
CA ARG A 308 -0.92 18.87 14.71
C ARG A 308 -0.18 17.56 14.91
N HIS A 309 -0.68 16.69 15.81
CA HIS A 309 0.04 15.52 16.28
C HIS A 309 -0.85 14.26 16.25
N SER A 310 -0.19 13.12 16.16
CA SER A 310 -0.80 11.82 16.38
C SER A 310 0.19 10.95 17.14
N TRP A 311 -0.28 10.19 18.11
CA TRP A 311 0.55 9.33 18.92
C TRP A 311 0.26 7.85 18.66
N SER A 312 1.30 7.03 18.75
CA SER A 312 1.20 5.56 18.77
C SER A 312 2.27 4.98 19.69
N ASP A 313 1.98 3.81 20.24
CA ASP A 313 2.88 3.06 21.14
C ASP A 313 4.26 2.75 20.54
N VAL A 314 4.31 2.46 19.25
CA VAL A 314 5.54 2.05 18.54
C VAL A 314 6.38 3.22 18.05
N ASP A 315 5.71 4.24 17.51
CA ASP A 315 6.40 5.37 16.87
C ASP A 315 6.44 6.64 17.76
N GLY A 316 5.76 6.61 18.91
CA GLY A 316 5.63 7.77 19.80
C GLY A 316 4.78 8.89 19.18
N LEU A 317 5.03 10.12 19.60
CA LEU A 317 4.39 11.30 19.06
C LEU A 317 4.97 11.62 17.68
N LYS A 318 4.07 11.74 16.71
CA LYS A 318 4.39 12.14 15.34
C LYS A 318 3.68 13.44 15.04
N SER A 319 4.35 14.36 14.37
CA SER A 319 3.65 15.41 13.64
C SER A 319 2.70 14.74 12.65
N THR A 320 1.45 15.16 12.60
CA THR A 320 0.61 14.89 11.44
C THR A 320 1.38 15.44 10.24
N LYS A 321 1.57 14.62 9.19
CA LYS A 321 2.33 15.05 8.00
C LYS A 321 1.80 16.42 7.56
N ASN A 322 2.64 17.31 7.07
CA ASN A 322 2.35 18.70 6.66
C ASN A 322 1.05 18.94 5.85
N THR A 323 0.34 17.89 5.47
CA THR A 323 -0.91 17.89 4.71
C THR A 323 -2.12 17.41 5.52
N ASP A 324 -1.93 16.93 6.75
CA ASP A 324 -3.00 16.43 7.63
C ASP A 324 -3.24 17.39 8.83
N GLU A 325 -2.44 18.46 8.94
CA GLU A 325 -2.67 19.51 9.94
C GLU A 325 -3.93 20.27 9.58
N ARG A 326 -4.80 20.45 10.57
CA ARG A 326 -6.06 21.13 10.39
C ARG A 326 -6.54 21.76 11.69
N ASP A 327 -7.38 22.76 11.54
CA ASP A 327 -8.12 23.38 12.63
C ASP A 327 -9.56 22.86 12.57
N VAL A 328 -10.03 22.31 13.69
CA VAL A 328 -11.36 21.71 13.79
C VAL A 328 -12.16 22.52 14.81
N PRO A 329 -13.31 23.10 14.43
CA PRO A 329 -14.19 23.75 15.39
C PRO A 329 -14.61 22.79 16.48
N ILE A 330 -14.66 23.29 17.72
CA ILE A 330 -15.11 22.51 18.89
C ILE A 330 -16.15 23.30 19.67
N ASP A 331 -17.09 22.57 20.24
CA ASP A 331 -18.01 23.13 21.22
C ASP A 331 -17.27 23.56 22.48
N ARG A 332 -17.63 24.74 23.03
CA ARG A 332 -16.98 25.34 24.18
C ARG A 332 -17.02 24.44 25.42
N ASP A 333 -18.14 23.76 25.65
CA ASP A 333 -18.29 22.90 26.83
C ASP A 333 -17.41 21.65 26.70
N ILE A 334 -17.25 21.10 25.49
CA ILE A 334 -16.29 20.00 25.25
C ILE A 334 -14.85 20.50 25.48
N ALA A 335 -14.50 21.68 24.96
CA ALA A 335 -13.18 22.27 25.15
C ALA A 335 -12.85 22.49 26.65
N LEU A 336 -13.82 22.96 27.43
CA LEU A 336 -13.68 23.12 28.88
C LEU A 336 -13.49 21.78 29.59
N GLN A 337 -14.21 20.73 29.20
CA GLN A 337 -14.01 19.38 29.74
C GLN A 337 -12.61 18.84 29.43
N LEU A 338 -12.10 19.06 28.21
CA LEU A 338 -10.73 18.68 27.84
C LEU A 338 -9.69 19.41 28.72
N LEU A 339 -9.84 20.72 28.90
CA LEU A 339 -8.93 21.51 29.76
C LEU A 339 -9.03 21.07 31.22
N ASN A 340 -10.23 20.82 31.73
CA ASN A 340 -10.42 20.30 33.08
C ASN A 340 -9.76 18.94 33.29
N ARG A 341 -9.86 18.05 32.30
CA ARG A 341 -9.13 16.77 32.31
C ARG A 341 -7.61 16.99 32.33
N ALA A 342 -7.10 17.89 31.48
CA ALA A 342 -5.68 18.18 31.41
C ALA A 342 -5.11 18.74 32.74
N ARG A 343 -5.88 19.59 33.45
CA ARG A 343 -5.50 20.16 34.75
C ARG A 343 -5.30 19.11 35.86
N LEU A 344 -5.84 17.92 35.70
CA LEU A 344 -5.59 16.80 36.62
C LEU A 344 -4.21 16.18 36.43
N ASN A 345 -3.47 16.57 35.39
CA ASN A 345 -2.09 16.11 35.22
C ASN A 345 -1.17 16.75 36.24
N PRO A 346 -0.43 15.97 37.06
CA PRO A 346 0.53 16.53 38.03
C PRO A 346 1.61 17.42 37.40
N PHE A 347 1.89 17.26 36.12
CA PHE A 347 2.87 18.04 35.35
C PHE A 347 2.20 18.99 34.36
N TYR A 348 1.04 19.55 34.72
CA TYR A 348 0.25 20.41 33.87
C TYR A 348 1.06 21.59 33.31
N SER A 349 1.05 21.71 31.98
CA SER A 349 1.68 22.77 31.20
C SER A 349 1.07 22.82 29.82
N ASP A 350 1.39 23.81 29.01
CA ASP A 350 0.92 23.90 27.62
C ASP A 350 1.30 22.69 26.77
N SER A 351 2.42 22.03 27.08
CA SER A 351 2.90 20.84 26.38
C SER A 351 2.32 19.52 26.90
N SER A 352 1.56 19.55 28.00
CA SER A 352 0.97 18.35 28.61
C SER A 352 -0.09 17.75 27.73
N TYR A 353 -0.16 16.40 27.73
CA TYR A 353 -1.25 15.68 27.05
C TYR A 353 -2.57 15.86 27.80
N VAL A 354 -3.64 16.08 27.04
CA VAL A 354 -5.01 16.11 27.58
C VAL A 354 -5.40 14.72 28.08
N PHE A 355 -5.12 13.72 27.28
CA PHE A 355 -5.37 12.30 27.58
C PHE A 355 -4.08 11.66 28.09
N PHE A 356 -3.64 12.04 29.28
CA PHE A 356 -2.42 11.50 29.89
C PHE A 356 -2.66 10.16 30.60
N SER A 357 -1.61 9.35 30.68
CA SER A 357 -1.59 8.07 31.39
C SER A 357 -1.61 8.28 32.90
N ASN A 358 -2.48 7.57 33.63
CA ASN A 358 -2.55 7.67 35.09
C ASN A 358 -1.29 7.14 35.80
N THR A 359 -0.54 6.22 35.16
CA THR A 359 0.67 5.63 35.70
C THR A 359 1.95 6.38 35.30
N LYS A 360 1.90 7.07 34.14
CA LYS A 360 3.00 7.86 33.58
C LYS A 360 2.45 9.18 33.03
N PRO A 361 2.17 10.17 33.88
CA PRO A 361 1.47 11.39 33.48
C PRO A 361 2.16 12.21 32.37
N GLU A 362 3.46 12.03 32.20
CA GLU A 362 4.26 12.62 31.13
C GLU A 362 4.01 11.95 29.74
N GLN A 363 3.32 10.80 29.73
CA GLN A 363 2.97 10.07 28.52
C GLN A 363 1.46 10.10 28.28
N PRO A 364 1.01 10.01 27.03
CA PRO A 364 -0.41 9.93 26.72
C PRO A 364 -0.99 8.55 27.07
N CYS A 365 -2.31 8.49 27.22
CA CYS A 365 -3.05 7.23 27.25
C CYS A 365 -2.87 6.46 25.94
N TYR A 366 -2.76 5.15 26.07
CA TYR A 366 -2.85 4.25 24.91
C TYR A 366 -4.25 4.33 24.30
N PRO A 367 -4.37 4.33 22.96
CA PRO A 367 -5.66 4.33 22.30
C PRO A 367 -6.59 3.17 22.72
N THR A 368 -6.03 2.03 23.09
CA THR A 368 -6.79 0.87 23.59
C THR A 368 -7.60 1.18 24.85
N TYR A 369 -7.07 2.04 25.71
CA TYR A 369 -7.70 2.39 26.99
C TYR A 369 -9.13 2.96 26.82
N TYR A 370 -9.34 3.88 25.88
CA TYR A 370 -10.68 4.41 25.60
C TYR A 370 -11.42 3.63 24.52
N GLN A 371 -10.74 2.81 23.74
CA GLN A 371 -11.40 1.86 22.86
C GLN A 371 -12.13 0.78 23.65
N ASP A 372 -11.46 0.21 24.66
CA ASP A 372 -12.06 -0.81 25.53
C ASP A 372 -13.25 -0.20 26.28
N SER A 373 -13.09 1.00 26.89
CA SER A 373 -14.19 1.70 27.53
C SER A 373 -15.40 1.96 26.61
N PHE A 374 -15.18 2.22 25.33
CA PHE A 374 -16.26 2.36 24.36
C PHE A 374 -16.98 1.03 24.14
N TYR A 375 -16.27 -0.09 24.13
CA TYR A 375 -16.89 -1.42 23.96
C TYR A 375 -17.69 -1.81 25.20
N ASP A 376 -17.18 -1.51 26.40
CA ASP A 376 -17.89 -1.73 27.66
C ASP A 376 -19.19 -0.93 27.69
N ALA A 377 -19.13 0.36 27.36
CA ALA A 377 -20.32 1.23 27.28
C ALA A 377 -21.33 0.76 26.23
N MET A 378 -20.88 0.21 25.07
CA MET A 378 -21.78 -0.39 24.11
C MET A 378 -22.52 -1.62 24.69
N ALA A 379 -21.82 -2.44 25.48
CA ALA A 379 -22.44 -3.57 26.17
C ALA A 379 -23.48 -3.12 27.19
N GLU A 380 -23.23 -2.02 27.92
CA GLU A 380 -24.18 -1.44 28.88
C GLU A 380 -25.48 -0.94 28.25
N ILE A 381 -25.43 -0.44 27.01
CA ILE A 381 -26.63 -0.07 26.24
C ILE A 381 -27.25 -1.27 25.48
N GLY A 382 -26.84 -2.51 25.81
CA GLY A 382 -27.40 -3.74 25.27
C GLY A 382 -26.86 -4.25 23.95
N ILE A 383 -25.74 -3.68 23.44
CA ILE A 383 -25.08 -4.14 22.22
C ILE A 383 -23.96 -5.13 22.60
N SER A 384 -24.20 -6.42 22.46
CA SER A 384 -23.24 -7.45 22.81
C SER A 384 -21.97 -7.37 21.92
N GLU A 385 -20.89 -8.03 22.37
CA GLU A 385 -19.64 -8.10 21.61
C GLU A 385 -19.85 -8.77 20.25
N GLU A 386 -20.70 -9.80 20.17
CA GLU A 386 -21.06 -10.48 18.94
C GLU A 386 -21.77 -9.54 17.96
N GLN A 387 -22.80 -8.83 18.42
CA GLN A 387 -23.55 -7.85 17.62
C GLN A 387 -22.63 -6.72 17.15
N ARG A 388 -21.75 -6.22 18.03
CA ARG A 388 -20.76 -5.20 17.68
C ARG A 388 -19.81 -5.68 16.59
N LYS A 389 -19.31 -6.94 16.71
CA LYS A 389 -18.42 -7.55 15.71
C LYS A 389 -19.12 -7.83 14.39
N GLU A 390 -20.35 -8.35 14.42
CA GLU A 390 -21.16 -8.58 13.23
C GLU A 390 -21.41 -7.27 12.47
N ARG A 391 -21.76 -6.21 13.19
CA ARG A 391 -21.90 -4.86 12.64
C ARG A 391 -20.57 -4.20 12.27
N ASN A 392 -19.43 -4.83 12.55
CA ASN A 392 -18.08 -4.30 12.32
C ASN A 392 -17.86 -2.89 12.93
N ILE A 393 -18.42 -2.65 14.14
CA ILE A 393 -18.28 -1.39 14.89
C ILE A 393 -17.01 -1.44 15.75
N VAL A 394 -16.15 -0.45 15.59
CA VAL A 394 -14.95 -0.22 16.42
C VAL A 394 -14.87 1.26 16.78
N PHE A 395 -13.97 1.65 17.66
CA PHE A 395 -13.81 3.07 18.03
C PHE A 395 -13.66 3.99 16.82
N HIS A 396 -12.95 3.56 15.77
CA HIS A 396 -12.82 4.33 14.51
C HIS A 396 -14.15 4.53 13.77
N SER A 397 -15.18 3.74 14.08
CA SER A 397 -16.54 3.91 13.53
C SER A 397 -17.19 5.23 13.95
N LEU A 398 -16.77 5.82 15.07
CA LEU A 398 -17.21 7.15 15.51
C LEU A 398 -16.82 8.25 14.50
N ARG A 399 -15.64 8.12 13.92
CA ARG A 399 -15.22 9.02 12.83
C ARG A 399 -16.06 8.84 11.56
N HIS A 400 -16.47 7.60 11.25
CA HIS A 400 -17.40 7.35 10.15
C HIS A 400 -18.81 7.87 10.48
N PHE A 401 -19.24 7.74 11.73
CA PHE A 401 -20.49 8.35 12.23
C PHE A 401 -20.46 9.87 12.04
N CYS A 402 -19.43 10.56 12.52
CA CYS A 402 -19.24 12.00 12.32
C CYS A 402 -19.27 12.36 10.84
N ALA A 403 -18.56 11.61 9.98
CA ALA A 403 -18.56 11.82 8.54
C ALA A 403 -19.97 11.72 7.93
N THR A 404 -20.72 10.70 8.33
CA THR A 404 -22.11 10.46 7.86
C THR A 404 -23.04 11.58 8.32
N LEU A 405 -22.97 11.96 9.59
CA LEU A 405 -23.77 13.04 10.18
C LEU A 405 -23.53 14.36 9.46
N LEU A 406 -22.26 14.70 9.17
CA LEU A 406 -21.89 15.93 8.48
C LEU A 406 -22.24 15.89 6.99
N SER A 407 -22.13 14.73 6.33
CA SER A 407 -22.44 14.61 4.89
C SER A 407 -23.90 14.83 4.54
N GLN A 408 -24.79 14.73 5.51
CA GLN A 408 -26.21 15.06 5.35
C GLN A 408 -26.46 16.58 5.34
N ARG A 409 -25.49 17.39 5.79
CA ARG A 409 -25.65 18.84 6.06
C ARG A 409 -24.60 19.72 5.40
N ALA A 410 -23.56 19.12 4.83
CA ALA A 410 -22.46 19.83 4.22
C ALA A 410 -21.99 19.15 2.93
N ASP A 411 -21.39 19.93 2.04
CA ASP A 411 -20.74 19.37 0.86
C ASP A 411 -19.54 18.50 1.24
N MET A 412 -19.19 17.57 0.36
CA MET A 412 -18.11 16.60 0.59
C MET A 412 -16.74 17.26 0.86
N LYS A 413 -16.49 18.46 0.32
CA LYS A 413 -15.22 19.15 0.52
C LYS A 413 -15.11 19.70 1.94
N THR A 414 -16.19 20.23 2.49
CA THR A 414 -16.27 20.67 3.89
C THR A 414 -16.09 19.49 4.83
N VAL A 415 -16.76 18.37 4.58
CA VAL A 415 -16.60 17.14 5.37
C VAL A 415 -15.15 16.65 5.33
N GLN A 416 -14.52 16.63 4.17
CA GLN A 416 -13.12 16.23 4.03
C GLN A 416 -12.15 17.17 4.74
N ALA A 417 -12.43 18.48 4.75
CA ALA A 417 -11.63 19.48 5.45
C ALA A 417 -11.69 19.29 6.97
N ILE A 418 -12.88 19.04 7.53
CA ILE A 418 -13.07 18.76 8.96
C ILE A 418 -12.33 17.48 9.35
N LEU A 419 -12.48 16.42 8.57
CA LEU A 419 -11.92 15.13 8.87
C LEU A 419 -10.43 15.01 8.51
N GLY A 420 -9.89 15.81 7.61
CA GLY A 420 -8.55 15.68 7.07
C GLY A 420 -8.41 14.41 6.20
N HIS A 421 -9.38 14.16 5.30
CA HIS A 421 -9.30 13.07 4.35
C HIS A 421 -8.50 13.48 3.11
N ARG A 422 -7.48 12.69 2.76
CA ARG A 422 -6.75 12.83 1.50
C ARG A 422 -7.46 12.09 0.39
N SER A 423 -8.05 12.80 -0.57
CA SER A 423 -8.19 12.26 -1.91
C SER A 423 -7.16 12.95 -2.82
N GLU A 424 -6.32 12.16 -3.51
CA GLU A 424 -5.24 12.65 -4.39
C GLU A 424 -5.69 13.62 -5.50
N LYS A 425 -6.97 13.71 -5.76
CA LYS A 425 -7.52 14.54 -6.84
C LYS A 425 -7.88 15.98 -6.44
N MET A 426 -7.82 16.35 -5.15
CA MET A 426 -8.32 17.63 -4.68
C MET A 426 -7.30 18.56 -4.02
N SER A 427 -6.01 18.20 -3.98
CA SER A 427 -4.95 19.04 -3.40
C SER A 427 -4.57 20.28 -4.23
N MET A 428 -5.11 20.45 -5.42
CA MET A 428 -4.60 21.49 -6.35
C MET A 428 -5.30 22.84 -6.30
N HIS A 429 -6.35 23.05 -5.50
CA HIS A 429 -7.12 24.31 -5.58
C HIS A 429 -7.53 24.94 -4.24
N TYR A 430 -6.81 24.70 -3.15
CA TYR A 430 -7.08 25.36 -1.87
C TYR A 430 -5.89 26.15 -1.30
N ALA A 431 -5.11 26.73 -2.17
CA ALA A 431 -4.35 27.92 -1.82
C ALA A 431 -5.28 29.12 -2.00
N ASP A 432 -5.39 29.92 -0.94
CA ASP A 432 -6.01 31.24 -0.92
C ASP A 432 -7.53 31.32 -1.13
N HIS A 433 -8.30 31.29 -0.04
CA HIS A 433 -9.32 32.30 0.22
C HIS A 433 -9.96 32.07 1.59
N ASP A 434 -9.93 33.12 2.40
CA ASP A 434 -10.64 33.40 3.64
C ASP A 434 -10.82 32.25 4.64
N SER A 435 -9.75 31.98 5.39
CA SER A 435 -9.72 30.93 6.40
C SER A 435 -10.80 31.09 7.48
N GLN A 436 -11.17 32.34 7.82
CA GLN A 436 -12.11 32.63 8.88
C GLN A 436 -13.59 32.34 8.50
N GLU A 437 -14.01 32.68 7.29
CA GLU A 437 -15.35 32.36 6.81
C GLU A 437 -15.55 30.84 6.72
N LYS A 438 -14.53 30.12 6.25
CA LYS A 438 -14.54 28.66 6.20
C LYS A 438 -14.66 28.03 7.58
N LEU A 439 -13.90 28.51 8.56
CA LEU A 439 -13.96 28.03 9.94
C LEU A 439 -15.33 28.32 10.59
N ASN A 440 -15.90 29.49 10.35
CA ASN A 440 -17.24 29.82 10.82
C ASN A 440 -18.32 28.92 10.22
N ASN A 441 -18.23 28.63 8.92
CA ASN A 441 -19.15 27.70 8.26
C ASN A 441 -19.00 26.27 8.82
N MET A 442 -17.78 25.79 8.99
CA MET A 442 -17.51 24.48 9.62
C MET A 442 -18.07 24.41 11.05
N ARG A 443 -17.89 25.47 11.86
CA ARG A 443 -18.43 25.56 13.23
C ARG A 443 -19.95 25.47 13.22
N ASN A 444 -20.62 26.25 12.42
CA ASN A 444 -22.09 26.25 12.34
C ASN A 444 -22.64 24.87 11.95
N ILE A 445 -22.04 24.24 10.96
CA ILE A 445 -22.42 22.89 10.51
C ILE A 445 -22.22 21.88 11.63
N MET A 446 -21.09 21.89 12.30
CA MET A 446 -20.78 20.92 13.36
C MET A 446 -21.70 21.12 14.57
N GLN A 447 -21.87 22.35 15.04
CA GLN A 447 -22.75 22.65 16.16
C GLN A 447 -24.22 22.30 15.85
N PHE A 448 -24.69 22.59 14.66
CA PHE A 448 -26.06 22.26 14.26
C PHE A 448 -26.27 20.75 14.21
N ALA A 449 -25.39 20.04 13.51
CA ALA A 449 -25.46 18.58 13.39
C ALA A 449 -25.38 17.87 14.74
N TRP A 450 -24.52 18.38 15.63
CA TRP A 450 -24.40 17.83 16.99
C TRP A 450 -25.64 18.07 17.83
N LYS A 451 -26.15 19.30 17.85
CA LYS A 451 -27.39 19.62 18.58
C LYS A 451 -28.56 18.77 18.13
N GLU A 452 -28.79 18.62 16.83
CA GLU A 452 -29.84 17.75 16.34
C GLU A 452 -29.65 16.30 16.81
N CYS A 453 -28.41 15.78 16.77
CA CYS A 453 -28.12 14.42 17.21
C CYS A 453 -28.46 14.20 18.70
N ILE A 454 -28.17 15.17 19.57
CA ILE A 454 -28.36 15.01 21.04
C ILE A 454 -29.75 15.41 21.53
N THR A 455 -30.54 16.18 20.76
CA THR A 455 -31.86 16.69 21.17
C THR A 455 -33.06 15.98 20.55
N ALA A 456 -32.86 15.24 19.45
CA ALA A 456 -33.88 14.43 18.80
C ALA A 456 -34.13 13.11 19.53
#